data_6ded496c08b51f14a08c68ea6efe9ba6
#
_entry.id   6ded496c08b51f14a08c68ea6efe9ba6
#
_cell.length_a   1.000
_cell.length_b   1.000
_cell.length_c   1.000
_cell.angle_alpha   90.00
_cell.angle_beta   90.00
_cell.angle_gamma   90.00
#
_symmetry.space_group_name_H-M   'P 1'
#
loop_
_entity.id
_entity.type
_entity.pdbx_description
1 polymer ?
#
loop_
_entity_poly.entity_id
_entity_poly.type
_entity_poly.pdbx_seq_one_letter_code
_entity_poly.pdbx_strand_id
1 'polypeptide(L)'
;MSESHYIGRFAPSPSGELHFGSLIAALGSYLQARARQGKWLVRIEDIDPPREVTGAAETILRQLEHYGLHWDDEVLWQSKRHEAYRERLAWLRAQGLSYNCTCTRARIQSAGGVYDGHCRTLNNGPENAAVRILQRSPVTRFHDLLSGEIHADERLAREDFIIHRRDGLFAYNLAVVVDDHFQGVTEIVRGADLVEPTVRQISLYHQFGWTAPDYIHLPLAVNAQGLKLSKQNHAPALPDGDPRPVLIDALRFLNQNVTNEWQDLRIDELLKMAIANWTLRAVPKIQHSQMRCAEL
;
A
#
# COMPACT_ATOMS: atom_id res chain seq x y z
N MET A 1 -18.78 18.61 -17.62
CA MET A 1 -18.26 17.34 -17.08
C MET A 1 -16.90 17.69 -16.49
N SER A 2 -16.75 17.75 -15.16
CA SER A 2 -15.45 17.98 -14.55
C SER A 2 -14.57 16.80 -14.90
N GLU A 3 -13.44 17.05 -15.58
CA GLU A 3 -12.38 16.05 -15.73
C GLU A 3 -12.04 15.56 -14.32
N SER A 4 -12.33 14.29 -14.03
CA SER A 4 -11.93 13.68 -12.77
C SER A 4 -10.41 13.66 -12.76
N HIS A 5 -9.83 14.55 -11.97
CA HIS A 5 -8.39 14.70 -11.90
C HIS A 5 -7.78 13.44 -11.27
N TYR A 6 -7.02 12.68 -12.06
CA TYR A 6 -6.36 11.46 -11.58
C TYR A 6 -5.28 11.80 -10.54
N ILE A 7 -5.33 11.16 -9.40
CA ILE A 7 -4.29 11.25 -8.36
C ILE A 7 -3.91 9.83 -7.94
N GLY A 8 -2.68 9.45 -8.26
CA GLY A 8 -2.04 8.23 -7.77
C GLY A 8 -0.96 8.55 -6.74
N ARG A 9 -0.40 7.53 -6.12
CA ARG A 9 0.69 7.71 -5.15
C ARG A 9 1.59 6.49 -5.05
N PHE A 10 2.84 6.72 -4.61
CA PHE A 10 3.74 5.71 -4.06
C PHE A 10 3.92 5.97 -2.56
N ALA A 11 3.73 4.95 -1.72
CA ALA A 11 3.68 5.11 -0.28
C ALA A 11 4.62 4.11 0.43
N PRO A 12 5.96 4.32 0.37
CA PRO A 12 6.91 3.42 0.97
C PRO A 12 7.06 3.63 2.48
N SER A 13 7.21 2.52 3.23
CA SER A 13 7.68 2.56 4.61
C SER A 13 9.21 2.66 4.62
N PRO A 14 9.81 3.52 5.47
CA PRO A 14 11.26 3.77 5.50
C PRO A 14 12.01 2.67 6.29
N SER A 15 11.81 1.42 5.94
CA SER A 15 12.43 0.24 6.55
C SER A 15 13.75 -0.18 5.87
N GLY A 16 14.35 0.69 5.07
CA GLY A 16 15.59 0.54 4.31
C GLY A 16 15.45 1.08 2.88
N GLU A 17 16.46 0.88 2.06
CA GLU A 17 16.53 1.34 0.67
C GLU A 17 15.49 0.65 -0.23
N LEU A 18 15.19 1.25 -1.39
CA LEU A 18 14.37 0.61 -2.41
C LEU A 18 15.12 -0.59 -3.01
N HIS A 19 14.39 -1.63 -3.33
CA HIS A 19 14.83 -2.81 -4.06
C HIS A 19 14.01 -2.96 -5.34
N PHE A 20 14.33 -3.93 -6.19
CA PHE A 20 13.64 -4.12 -7.47
C PHE A 20 12.11 -4.25 -7.31
N GLY A 21 11.63 -4.98 -6.30
CA GLY A 21 10.18 -5.11 -6.02
C GLY A 21 9.51 -3.79 -5.66
N SER A 22 10.18 -2.91 -4.90
CA SER A 22 9.67 -1.54 -4.63
C SER A 22 9.70 -0.66 -5.87
N LEU A 23 10.71 -0.81 -6.74
CA LEU A 23 10.77 -0.10 -8.01
C LEU A 23 9.60 -0.47 -8.92
N ILE A 24 9.19 -1.74 -8.96
CA ILE A 24 8.00 -2.17 -9.71
C ILE A 24 6.75 -1.41 -9.26
N ALA A 25 6.53 -1.27 -7.96
CA ALA A 25 5.40 -0.52 -7.43
C ALA A 25 5.51 1.00 -7.70
N ALA A 26 6.70 1.58 -7.52
CA ALA A 26 6.97 2.99 -7.81
C ALA A 26 6.79 3.30 -9.29
N LEU A 27 7.45 2.54 -10.18
CA LEU A 27 7.39 2.75 -11.63
C LEU A 27 5.98 2.49 -12.17
N GLY A 28 5.32 1.40 -11.76
CA GLY A 28 3.96 1.10 -12.22
C GLY A 28 2.95 2.17 -11.83
N SER A 29 3.00 2.65 -10.58
CA SER A 29 2.13 3.76 -10.12
C SER A 29 2.45 5.09 -10.82
N TYR A 30 3.74 5.37 -11.06
CA TYR A 30 4.19 6.54 -11.81
C TYR A 30 3.69 6.53 -13.25
N LEU A 31 3.91 5.44 -13.98
CA LEU A 31 3.50 5.32 -15.38
C LEU A 31 1.98 5.39 -15.53
N GLN A 32 1.23 4.75 -14.64
CA GLN A 32 -0.23 4.80 -14.65
C GLN A 32 -0.74 6.22 -14.42
N ALA A 33 -0.17 6.96 -13.46
CA ALA A 33 -0.54 8.35 -13.20
C ALA A 33 -0.19 9.27 -14.38
N ARG A 34 1.02 9.15 -14.92
CA ARG A 34 1.48 10.00 -16.03
C ARG A 34 0.75 9.70 -17.34
N ALA A 35 0.45 8.45 -17.65
CA ALA A 35 -0.34 8.07 -18.82
C ALA A 35 -1.80 8.60 -18.73
N ARG A 36 -2.30 8.81 -17.52
CA ARG A 36 -3.60 9.45 -17.25
C ARG A 36 -3.51 10.97 -17.16
N GLN A 37 -2.34 11.57 -17.43
CA GLN A 37 -2.07 13.02 -17.28
C GLN A 37 -2.41 13.56 -15.88
N GLY A 38 -2.29 12.68 -14.87
CA GLY A 38 -2.60 12.96 -13.49
C GLY A 38 -1.38 13.26 -12.63
N LYS A 39 -1.65 13.54 -11.36
CA LYS A 39 -0.62 13.69 -10.34
C LYS A 39 -0.14 12.34 -9.81
N TRP A 40 1.15 12.28 -9.51
CA TRP A 40 1.76 11.18 -8.79
C TRP A 40 2.43 11.70 -7.52
N LEU A 41 1.92 11.28 -6.37
CA LEU A 41 2.34 11.75 -5.06
C LEU A 41 3.29 10.74 -4.40
N VAL A 42 4.12 11.23 -3.47
CA VAL A 42 4.93 10.37 -2.60
C VAL A 42 4.53 10.61 -1.15
N ARG A 43 4.32 9.52 -0.42
CA ARG A 43 4.05 9.53 1.02
C ARG A 43 5.00 8.59 1.73
N ILE A 44 5.72 9.11 2.73
CA ILE A 44 6.56 8.29 3.61
C ILE A 44 5.70 7.77 4.76
N GLU A 45 5.60 6.44 4.87
CA GLU A 45 4.79 5.77 5.89
C GLU A 45 5.65 5.44 7.13
N ASP A 46 6.04 6.50 7.85
CA ASP A 46 6.90 6.52 9.03
C ASP A 46 6.08 6.55 10.33
N ILE A 47 5.23 5.56 10.53
CA ILE A 47 4.39 5.39 11.74
C ILE A 47 4.70 4.14 12.54
N ASP A 48 5.74 3.41 12.19
CA ASP A 48 6.16 2.19 12.88
C ASP A 48 7.66 2.25 13.22
N PRO A 49 8.05 3.12 14.19
CA PRO A 49 9.45 3.38 14.54
C PRO A 49 10.29 2.11 14.78
N PRO A 50 9.76 1.02 15.37
CA PRO A 50 10.54 -0.21 15.54
C PRO A 50 11.03 -0.87 14.22
N ARG A 51 10.37 -0.59 13.10
CA ARG A 51 10.73 -1.12 11.78
C ARG A 51 11.43 -0.11 10.88
N GLU A 52 11.58 1.12 11.32
CA GLU A 52 12.23 2.18 10.55
C GLU A 52 13.75 2.11 10.67
N VAL A 53 14.42 2.47 9.57
CA VAL A 53 15.88 2.59 9.50
C VAL A 53 16.22 4.05 9.35
N THR A 54 17.07 4.57 10.23
CA THR A 54 17.51 5.96 10.20
C THR A 54 18.08 6.34 8.83
N GLY A 55 17.62 7.43 8.25
CA GLY A 55 18.05 7.93 6.93
C GLY A 55 17.45 7.19 5.73
N ALA A 56 16.65 6.15 5.96
CA ALA A 56 16.06 5.39 4.86
C ALA A 56 15.04 6.21 4.05
N ALA A 57 14.28 7.08 4.69
CA ALA A 57 13.31 7.93 4.00
C ALA A 57 13.98 8.85 2.98
N GLU A 58 15.03 9.55 3.41
CA GLU A 58 15.83 10.43 2.55
C GLU A 58 16.52 9.65 1.42
N THR A 59 17.00 8.45 1.72
CA THR A 59 17.59 7.56 0.72
C THR A 59 16.56 7.14 -0.33
N ILE A 60 15.34 6.76 0.10
CA ILE A 60 14.24 6.43 -0.81
C ILE A 60 13.94 7.60 -1.75
N LEU A 61 13.83 8.82 -1.22
CA LEU A 61 13.54 10.00 -2.02
C LEU A 61 14.67 10.26 -3.05
N ARG A 62 15.95 10.19 -2.64
CA ARG A 62 17.09 10.30 -3.56
C ARG A 62 17.09 9.20 -4.63
N GLN A 63 16.76 7.97 -4.27
CA GLN A 63 16.64 6.88 -5.24
C GLN A 63 15.54 7.14 -6.27
N LEU A 64 14.37 7.63 -5.84
CA LEU A 64 13.31 8.02 -6.79
C LEU A 64 13.79 9.10 -7.77
N GLU A 65 14.44 10.15 -7.26
CA GLU A 65 15.01 11.22 -8.11
C GLU A 65 16.07 10.68 -9.07
N HIS A 66 16.99 9.84 -8.58
CA HIS A 66 18.03 9.21 -9.39
C HIS A 66 17.46 8.37 -10.53
N TYR A 67 16.34 7.67 -10.30
CA TYR A 67 15.63 6.91 -11.31
C TYR A 67 14.69 7.75 -12.18
N GLY A 68 14.67 9.08 -12.01
CA GLY A 68 13.85 10.02 -12.78
C GLY A 68 12.36 10.01 -12.41
N LEU A 69 11.99 9.37 -11.31
CA LEU A 69 10.61 9.29 -10.85
C LEU A 69 10.27 10.50 -9.98
N HIS A 70 10.05 11.63 -10.63
CA HIS A 70 9.72 12.89 -9.96
C HIS A 70 8.23 12.96 -9.62
N TRP A 71 7.94 13.29 -8.35
CA TRP A 71 6.60 13.41 -7.81
C TRP A 71 6.08 14.84 -7.87
N ASP A 72 4.78 14.99 -7.72
CA ASP A 72 4.09 16.26 -7.62
C ASP A 72 3.83 16.60 -6.14
N ASP A 73 3.69 17.91 -5.87
CA ASP A 73 3.38 18.44 -4.55
C ASP A 73 4.46 18.06 -3.48
N GLU A 74 4.20 18.40 -2.23
CA GLU A 74 5.09 18.05 -1.11
C GLU A 74 4.94 16.60 -0.69
N VAL A 75 6.05 15.99 -0.25
CA VAL A 75 6.03 14.65 0.35
C VAL A 75 5.23 14.68 1.65
N LEU A 76 4.23 13.82 1.75
CA LEU A 76 3.48 13.63 2.99
C LEU A 76 4.23 12.66 3.90
N TRP A 77 4.39 13.05 5.17
CA TRP A 77 4.99 12.22 6.23
C TRP A 77 3.92 11.81 7.22
N GLN A 78 3.70 10.51 7.40
CA GLN A 78 2.66 10.01 8.30
C GLN A 78 2.94 10.38 9.77
N SER A 79 4.20 10.45 10.19
CA SER A 79 4.59 10.92 11.52
C SER A 79 4.08 12.33 11.86
N LYS A 80 3.80 13.14 10.86
CA LYS A 80 3.22 14.49 11.02
C LYS A 80 1.69 14.50 11.02
N ARG A 81 1.05 13.34 10.91
CA ARG A 81 -0.39 13.19 10.72
C ARG A 81 -1.13 12.60 11.93
N HIS A 82 -0.45 12.40 13.03
CA HIS A 82 -1.01 11.76 14.23
C HIS A 82 -2.32 12.40 14.72
N GLU A 83 -2.46 13.72 14.60
CA GLU A 83 -3.71 14.39 14.99
C GLU A 83 -4.89 13.97 14.12
N ALA A 84 -4.72 13.90 12.81
CA ALA A 84 -5.76 13.42 11.90
C ALA A 84 -6.20 11.99 12.23
N TYR A 85 -5.26 11.12 12.63
CA TYR A 85 -5.61 9.75 13.03
C TYR A 85 -6.34 9.72 14.37
N ARG A 86 -5.94 10.54 15.35
CA ARG A 86 -6.65 10.68 16.64
C ARG A 86 -8.08 11.17 16.43
N GLU A 87 -8.28 12.15 15.57
CA GLU A 87 -9.62 12.65 15.22
C GLU A 87 -10.51 11.54 14.64
N ARG A 88 -9.97 10.71 13.76
CA ARG A 88 -10.73 9.59 13.18
C ARG A 88 -11.01 8.49 14.21
N LEU A 89 -10.07 8.18 15.11
CA LEU A 89 -10.32 7.27 16.23
C LEU A 89 -11.41 7.80 17.17
N ALA A 90 -11.35 9.08 17.52
CA ALA A 90 -12.36 9.72 18.36
C ALA A 90 -13.75 9.70 17.69
N TRP A 91 -13.80 9.97 16.39
CA TRP A 91 -15.04 9.90 15.63
C TRP A 91 -15.62 8.47 15.63
N LEU A 92 -14.82 7.44 15.34
CA LEU A 92 -15.26 6.04 15.36
C LEU A 92 -15.81 5.64 16.74
N ARG A 93 -15.14 6.10 17.81
CA ARG A 93 -15.62 5.87 19.18
C ARG A 93 -16.95 6.55 19.45
N ALA A 94 -17.10 7.83 19.06
CA ALA A 94 -18.34 8.59 19.22
C ALA A 94 -19.52 7.97 18.45
N GLN A 95 -19.24 7.31 17.32
CA GLN A 95 -20.26 6.59 16.54
C GLN A 95 -20.54 5.16 17.07
N GLY A 96 -19.84 4.72 18.12
CA GLY A 96 -19.95 3.34 18.61
C GLY A 96 -19.41 2.29 17.63
N LEU A 97 -18.45 2.69 16.78
CA LEU A 97 -17.84 1.87 15.74
C LEU A 97 -16.47 1.33 16.13
N SER A 98 -16.06 1.49 17.38
CA SER A 98 -14.80 0.93 17.88
C SER A 98 -14.90 0.56 19.36
N TYR A 99 -14.05 -0.35 19.81
CA TYR A 99 -13.98 -0.79 21.19
C TYR A 99 -12.57 -1.23 21.57
N ASN A 100 -12.29 -1.29 22.88
CA ASN A 100 -11.00 -1.69 23.42
C ASN A 100 -10.90 -3.22 23.50
N CYS A 101 -9.75 -3.76 23.09
CA CYS A 101 -9.47 -5.19 23.08
C CYS A 101 -8.17 -5.51 23.84
N THR A 102 -8.26 -6.37 24.84
CA THR A 102 -7.14 -6.82 25.67
C THR A 102 -6.64 -8.22 25.28
N CYS A 103 -7.19 -8.84 24.24
CA CYS A 103 -6.80 -10.19 23.80
C CYS A 103 -5.32 -10.25 23.41
N THR A 104 -4.65 -11.33 23.79
CA THR A 104 -3.27 -11.63 23.39
C THR A 104 -3.25 -12.32 22.03
N ARG A 105 -2.08 -12.30 21.36
CA ARG A 105 -1.86 -13.10 20.13
C ARG A 105 -2.12 -14.59 20.38
N ALA A 106 -1.62 -15.14 21.51
CA ALA A 106 -1.83 -16.54 21.87
C ALA A 106 -3.31 -16.91 21.93
N ARG A 107 -4.16 -16.04 22.53
CA ARG A 107 -5.61 -16.27 22.56
C ARG A 107 -6.20 -16.27 21.15
N ILE A 108 -5.82 -15.33 20.29
CA ILE A 108 -6.34 -15.27 18.91
C ILE A 108 -5.92 -16.51 18.13
N GLN A 109 -4.68 -16.96 18.28
CA GLN A 109 -4.21 -18.19 17.65
C GLN A 109 -4.98 -19.43 18.14
N SER A 110 -5.25 -19.55 19.42
CA SER A 110 -6.07 -20.65 19.96
C SER A 110 -7.53 -20.63 19.48
N ALA A 111 -8.04 -19.46 19.07
CA ALA A 111 -9.36 -19.28 18.47
C ALA A 111 -9.40 -19.47 16.95
N GLY A 112 -8.30 -19.96 16.34
CA GLY A 112 -8.22 -20.24 14.91
C GLY A 112 -7.53 -19.17 14.08
N GLY A 113 -6.76 -18.27 14.70
CA GLY A 113 -5.91 -17.28 14.02
C GLY A 113 -6.64 -16.02 13.52
N VAL A 114 -7.96 -15.99 13.55
CA VAL A 114 -8.79 -14.82 13.24
C VAL A 114 -9.53 -14.40 14.51
N TYR A 115 -9.56 -13.10 14.76
CA TYR A 115 -10.21 -12.58 15.96
C TYR A 115 -11.73 -12.80 15.93
N ASP A 116 -12.26 -13.36 16.98
CA ASP A 116 -13.64 -13.83 17.12
C ASP A 116 -14.64 -12.81 17.70
N GLY A 117 -14.21 -11.56 17.95
CA GLY A 117 -15.05 -10.52 18.53
C GLY A 117 -15.21 -10.60 20.05
N HIS A 118 -14.40 -11.38 20.76
CA HIS A 118 -14.52 -11.64 22.19
C HIS A 118 -14.73 -10.38 23.06
N CYS A 119 -14.01 -9.29 22.77
CA CYS A 119 -14.07 -8.07 23.60
C CYS A 119 -15.22 -7.11 23.23
N ARG A 120 -16.04 -7.42 22.22
CA ARG A 120 -17.11 -6.50 21.75
C ARG A 120 -18.04 -6.02 22.86
N THR A 121 -18.35 -6.87 23.81
CA THR A 121 -19.33 -6.62 24.87
C THR A 121 -18.73 -6.48 26.27
N LEU A 122 -17.39 -6.58 26.38
CA LEU A 122 -16.74 -6.59 27.70
C LEU A 122 -16.51 -5.20 28.30
N ASN A 123 -16.75 -4.12 27.53
CA ASN A 123 -16.54 -2.74 27.95
C ASN A 123 -15.15 -2.49 28.60
N ASN A 124 -14.09 -3.09 28.02
CA ASN A 124 -12.73 -2.94 28.52
C ASN A 124 -12.31 -1.47 28.51
N GLY A 125 -11.60 -1.06 29.58
CA GLY A 125 -10.95 0.24 29.64
C GLY A 125 -9.83 0.39 28.59
N PRO A 126 -9.29 1.61 28.42
CA PRO A 126 -8.23 1.88 27.46
C PRO A 126 -6.86 1.33 27.89
N GLU A 127 -6.70 0.98 29.15
CA GLU A 127 -5.43 0.55 29.71
C GLU A 127 -4.99 -0.78 29.10
N ASN A 128 -3.78 -0.78 28.56
CA ASN A 128 -3.18 -1.99 27.99
C ASN A 128 -4.03 -2.67 26.90
N ALA A 129 -4.82 -1.89 26.15
CA ALA A 129 -5.74 -2.34 25.14
C ALA A 129 -5.35 -1.83 23.74
N ALA A 130 -5.59 -2.66 22.73
CA ALA A 130 -5.69 -2.21 21.35
C ALA A 130 -7.09 -1.67 21.08
N VAL A 131 -7.25 -0.78 20.11
CA VAL A 131 -8.57 -0.38 19.62
C VAL A 131 -8.88 -1.17 18.34
N ARG A 132 -10.02 -1.82 18.33
CA ARG A 132 -10.55 -2.52 17.16
C ARG A 132 -11.73 -1.77 16.58
N ILE A 133 -11.85 -1.83 15.25
CA ILE A 133 -13.08 -1.44 14.56
C ILE A 133 -14.19 -2.42 14.92
N LEU A 134 -15.41 -1.92 15.08
CA LEU A 134 -16.61 -2.78 15.07
C LEU A 134 -17.04 -2.92 13.61
N GLN A 135 -16.73 -4.06 12.99
CA GLN A 135 -16.97 -4.28 11.58
C GLN A 135 -18.46 -4.40 11.27
N ARG A 136 -19.02 -3.31 10.73
CA ARG A 136 -20.44 -3.23 10.35
C ARG A 136 -20.69 -3.29 8.85
N SER A 137 -19.65 -3.05 8.07
CA SER A 137 -19.72 -3.01 6.61
C SER A 137 -18.63 -3.89 5.99
N PRO A 138 -18.65 -5.22 6.26
CA PRO A 138 -17.64 -6.11 5.74
C PRO A 138 -17.68 -6.14 4.21
N VAL A 139 -16.51 -6.05 3.59
CA VAL A 139 -16.31 -6.18 2.16
C VAL A 139 -15.63 -7.52 1.90
N THR A 140 -16.30 -8.42 1.21
CA THR A 140 -15.80 -9.77 0.91
C THR A 140 -15.23 -9.90 -0.50
N ARG A 141 -15.45 -8.90 -1.34
CA ARG A 141 -14.95 -8.84 -2.73
C ARG A 141 -14.78 -7.41 -3.17
N PHE A 142 -13.90 -7.19 -4.13
CA PHE A 142 -13.72 -5.90 -4.80
C PHE A 142 -13.26 -6.12 -6.23
N HIS A 143 -13.40 -5.09 -7.07
CA HIS A 143 -12.92 -5.11 -8.44
C HIS A 143 -11.52 -4.51 -8.51
N ASP A 144 -10.53 -5.30 -8.92
CA ASP A 144 -9.18 -4.85 -9.27
C ASP A 144 -9.12 -4.56 -10.76
N LEU A 145 -8.64 -3.38 -11.15
CA LEU A 145 -8.65 -2.95 -12.56
C LEU A 145 -7.73 -3.78 -13.46
N LEU A 146 -6.74 -4.47 -12.89
CA LEU A 146 -5.85 -5.38 -13.62
C LEU A 146 -6.36 -6.82 -13.60
N SER A 147 -6.75 -7.32 -12.44
CA SER A 147 -7.03 -8.75 -12.22
C SER A 147 -8.51 -9.11 -12.26
N GLY A 148 -9.41 -8.11 -12.24
CA GLY A 148 -10.85 -8.32 -12.23
C GLY A 148 -11.40 -8.52 -10.81
N GLU A 149 -12.44 -9.32 -10.65
CA GLU A 149 -13.07 -9.53 -9.36
C GLU A 149 -12.18 -10.39 -8.44
N ILE A 150 -11.91 -9.88 -7.26
CA ILE A 150 -11.11 -10.53 -6.21
C ILE A 150 -12.01 -10.83 -5.01
N HIS A 151 -11.97 -12.07 -4.56
CA HIS A 151 -12.68 -12.55 -3.38
C HIS A 151 -11.69 -12.71 -2.22
N ALA A 152 -12.00 -12.11 -1.08
CA ALA A 152 -11.22 -12.24 0.14
C ALA A 152 -11.72 -13.42 1.00
N ASP A 153 -10.89 -13.91 1.91
CA ASP A 153 -11.34 -14.80 2.96
C ASP A 153 -12.44 -14.12 3.78
N GLU A 154 -13.61 -14.75 3.84
CA GLU A 154 -14.79 -14.16 4.48
C GLU A 154 -14.58 -13.90 5.98
N ARG A 155 -13.84 -14.77 6.68
CA ARG A 155 -13.52 -14.61 8.09
C ARG A 155 -12.66 -13.37 8.33
N LEU A 156 -11.63 -13.16 7.48
CA LEU A 156 -10.77 -11.98 7.55
C LEU A 156 -11.52 -10.71 7.17
N ALA A 157 -12.42 -10.77 6.18
CA ALA A 157 -13.23 -9.62 5.79
C ALA A 157 -14.21 -9.18 6.88
N ARG A 158 -14.70 -10.12 7.69
CA ARG A 158 -15.64 -9.87 8.81
C ARG A 158 -14.96 -9.59 10.14
N GLU A 159 -13.63 -9.73 10.20
CA GLU A 159 -12.87 -9.50 11.43
C GLU A 159 -12.92 -8.05 11.87
N ASP A 160 -13.10 -7.84 13.18
CA ASP A 160 -12.85 -6.55 13.82
C ASP A 160 -11.34 -6.33 13.91
N PHE A 161 -10.74 -5.76 12.88
CA PHE A 161 -9.30 -5.57 12.83
C PHE A 161 -8.83 -4.39 13.70
N ILE A 162 -7.56 -4.41 14.07
CA ILE A 162 -6.94 -3.36 14.90
C ILE A 162 -6.79 -2.08 14.06
N ILE A 163 -7.20 -0.95 14.63
CA ILE A 163 -7.04 0.41 14.09
C ILE A 163 -6.07 1.26 14.93
N HIS A 164 -5.87 0.90 16.20
CA HIS A 164 -4.83 1.49 17.06
C HIS A 164 -4.23 0.38 17.91
N ARG A 165 -2.91 0.28 17.91
CA ARG A 165 -2.18 -0.80 18.56
C ARG A 165 -2.06 -0.56 20.06
N ARG A 166 -1.82 -1.63 20.83
CA ARG A 166 -1.64 -1.59 22.27
C ARG A 166 -0.40 -0.78 22.70
N ASP A 167 0.63 -0.77 21.87
CA ASP A 167 1.86 -0.01 22.09
C ASP A 167 1.72 1.49 21.75
N GLY A 168 0.52 1.95 21.42
CA GLY A 168 0.21 3.34 21.13
C GLY A 168 0.43 3.76 19.68
N LEU A 169 0.84 2.86 18.80
CA LEU A 169 1.02 3.16 17.39
C LEU A 169 -0.30 3.02 16.60
N PHE A 170 -0.47 3.85 15.59
CA PHE A 170 -1.59 3.75 14.67
C PHE A 170 -1.42 2.55 13.75
N ALA A 171 -2.50 1.84 13.47
CA ALA A 171 -2.46 0.71 12.56
C ALA A 171 -2.44 1.18 11.10
N TYR A 172 -1.72 0.42 10.27
CA TYR A 172 -1.57 0.69 8.84
C TYR A 172 -2.89 0.97 8.12
N ASN A 173 -3.90 0.11 8.31
CA ASN A 173 -5.18 0.26 7.61
C ASN A 173 -5.89 1.58 7.92
N LEU A 174 -5.80 2.09 9.15
CA LEU A 174 -6.36 3.40 9.50
C LEU A 174 -5.59 4.53 8.82
N ALA A 175 -4.27 4.53 8.98
CA ALA A 175 -3.42 5.62 8.49
C ALA A 175 -3.49 5.76 6.96
N VAL A 176 -3.38 4.63 6.23
CA VAL A 176 -3.41 4.66 4.76
C VAL A 176 -4.75 5.16 4.22
N VAL A 177 -5.88 4.76 4.81
CA VAL A 177 -7.21 5.22 4.39
C VAL A 177 -7.41 6.70 4.67
N VAL A 178 -7.02 7.16 5.86
CA VAL A 178 -7.13 8.59 6.22
C VAL A 178 -6.29 9.46 5.30
N ASP A 179 -5.08 9.04 4.96
CA ASP A 179 -4.17 9.83 4.14
C ASP A 179 -4.47 9.75 2.65
N ASP A 180 -4.88 8.60 2.13
CA ASP A 180 -5.34 8.48 0.74
C ASP A 180 -6.58 9.36 0.52
N HIS A 181 -7.52 9.40 1.49
CA HIS A 181 -8.66 10.30 1.44
C HIS A 181 -8.23 11.78 1.52
N PHE A 182 -7.33 12.13 2.43
CA PHE A 182 -6.83 13.49 2.60
C PHE A 182 -6.13 14.02 1.33
N GLN A 183 -5.33 13.18 0.69
CA GLN A 183 -4.61 13.52 -0.54
C GLN A 183 -5.50 13.47 -1.80
N GLY A 184 -6.75 13.03 -1.67
CA GLY A 184 -7.68 12.90 -2.79
C GLY A 184 -7.27 11.82 -3.79
N VAL A 185 -6.60 10.76 -3.33
CA VAL A 185 -6.16 9.64 -4.18
C VAL A 185 -7.38 8.98 -4.83
N THR A 186 -7.33 8.87 -6.17
CA THR A 186 -8.43 8.31 -6.96
C THR A 186 -8.18 6.87 -7.37
N GLU A 187 -6.91 6.47 -7.47
CA GLU A 187 -6.51 5.12 -7.87
C GLU A 187 -5.21 4.71 -7.14
N ILE A 188 -5.23 3.52 -6.56
CA ILE A 188 -4.13 2.96 -5.81
C ILE A 188 -3.47 1.85 -6.62
N VAL A 189 -2.23 2.08 -7.05
CA VAL A 189 -1.38 1.08 -7.70
C VAL A 189 -0.31 0.63 -6.71
N ARG A 190 -0.26 -0.67 -6.39
CA ARG A 190 0.65 -1.22 -5.38
C ARG A 190 0.93 -2.71 -5.60
N GLY A 191 1.82 -3.30 -4.83
CA GLY A 191 2.13 -4.73 -4.92
C GLY A 191 0.98 -5.64 -4.48
N ALA A 192 0.90 -6.83 -5.06
CA ALA A 192 -0.15 -7.83 -4.79
C ALA A 192 -0.13 -8.39 -3.36
N ASP A 193 0.94 -8.18 -2.59
CA ASP A 193 0.99 -8.50 -1.16
C ASP A 193 0.00 -7.70 -0.30
N LEU A 194 -0.56 -6.62 -0.86
CA LEU A 194 -1.56 -5.77 -0.22
C LEU A 194 -2.99 -6.03 -0.72
N VAL A 195 -3.21 -7.11 -1.46
CA VAL A 195 -4.56 -7.52 -1.90
C VAL A 195 -5.46 -7.82 -0.71
N GLU A 196 -4.97 -8.61 0.24
CA GLU A 196 -5.77 -9.04 1.41
C GLU A 196 -6.25 -7.87 2.28
N PRO A 197 -5.40 -6.90 2.69
CA PRO A 197 -5.85 -5.76 3.48
C PRO A 197 -6.80 -4.82 2.72
N THR A 198 -6.91 -4.90 1.40
CA THR A 198 -7.74 -4.01 0.58
C THR A 198 -9.20 -4.03 1.01
N VAL A 199 -9.78 -5.19 1.30
CA VAL A 199 -11.19 -5.29 1.75
C VAL A 199 -11.42 -4.60 3.09
N ARG A 200 -10.44 -4.63 4.00
CA ARG A 200 -10.48 -3.90 5.28
C ARG A 200 -10.42 -2.40 5.05
N GLN A 201 -9.60 -1.95 4.12
CA GLN A 201 -9.47 -0.53 3.76
C GLN A 201 -10.75 -0.01 3.10
N ILE A 202 -11.31 -0.74 2.14
CA ILE A 202 -12.60 -0.37 1.53
C ILE A 202 -13.72 -0.32 2.58
N SER A 203 -13.76 -1.27 3.52
CA SER A 203 -14.75 -1.23 4.58
C SER A 203 -14.60 -0.02 5.50
N LEU A 204 -13.37 0.46 5.75
CA LEU A 204 -13.14 1.71 6.48
C LEU A 204 -13.64 2.93 5.71
N TYR A 205 -13.41 3.01 4.40
CA TYR A 205 -14.00 4.05 3.57
C TYR A 205 -15.53 4.08 3.73
N HIS A 206 -16.17 2.92 3.65
CA HIS A 206 -17.63 2.83 3.81
C HIS A 206 -18.09 3.27 5.21
N GLN A 207 -17.36 2.88 6.27
CA GLN A 207 -17.71 3.28 7.63
C GLN A 207 -17.52 4.77 7.89
N PHE A 208 -16.56 5.41 7.22
CA PHE A 208 -16.39 6.86 7.24
C PHE A 208 -17.38 7.60 6.32
N GLY A 209 -18.17 6.90 5.50
CA GLY A 209 -19.03 7.50 4.50
C GLY A 209 -18.25 8.10 3.33
N TRP A 210 -17.04 7.62 3.07
CA TRP A 210 -16.17 8.07 1.99
C TRP A 210 -16.23 7.13 0.78
N THR A 211 -15.97 7.67 -0.41
CA THR A 211 -15.80 6.88 -1.61
C THR A 211 -14.40 6.27 -1.62
N ALA A 212 -14.32 4.95 -1.75
CA ALA A 212 -13.04 4.26 -1.89
C ALA A 212 -12.43 4.55 -3.27
N PRO A 213 -11.10 4.64 -3.40
CA PRO A 213 -10.41 4.72 -4.69
C PRO A 213 -10.50 3.40 -5.45
N ASP A 214 -10.15 3.43 -6.73
CA ASP A 214 -9.93 2.22 -7.52
C ASP A 214 -8.60 1.56 -7.14
N TYR A 215 -8.46 0.26 -7.41
CA TYR A 215 -7.27 -0.52 -7.05
C TYR A 215 -6.67 -1.26 -8.23
N ILE A 216 -5.34 -1.25 -8.29
CA ILE A 216 -4.52 -2.05 -9.20
C ILE A 216 -3.44 -2.72 -8.35
N HIS A 217 -3.43 -4.05 -8.32
CA HIS A 217 -2.38 -4.81 -7.67
C HIS A 217 -1.44 -5.41 -8.70
N LEU A 218 -0.17 -4.97 -8.65
CA LEU A 218 0.89 -5.40 -9.55
C LEU A 218 1.48 -6.73 -9.09
N PRO A 219 1.98 -7.57 -10.02
CA PRO A 219 2.64 -8.82 -9.66
C PRO A 219 3.89 -8.56 -8.79
N LEU A 220 4.17 -9.49 -7.88
CA LEU A 220 5.34 -9.41 -7.01
C LEU A 220 6.57 -9.97 -7.72
N ALA A 221 7.68 -9.24 -7.65
CA ALA A 221 8.97 -9.78 -8.04
C ALA A 221 9.42 -10.82 -7.00
N VAL A 222 9.80 -12.00 -7.47
CA VAL A 222 10.23 -13.12 -6.64
C VAL A 222 11.67 -13.50 -7.00
N ASN A 223 12.39 -14.10 -6.05
CA ASN A 223 13.72 -14.68 -6.30
C ASN A 223 13.60 -16.06 -7.00
N ALA A 224 14.74 -16.68 -7.29
CA ALA A 224 14.80 -18.01 -7.91
C ALA A 224 14.10 -19.11 -7.10
N GLN A 225 13.90 -18.92 -5.79
CA GLN A 225 13.20 -19.83 -4.90
C GLN A 225 11.68 -19.52 -4.81
N GLY A 226 11.19 -18.53 -5.58
CA GLY A 226 9.78 -18.11 -5.56
C GLY A 226 9.40 -17.24 -4.36
N LEU A 227 10.36 -16.79 -3.56
CA LEU A 227 10.12 -15.90 -2.43
C LEU A 227 10.07 -14.44 -2.90
N LYS A 228 9.12 -13.67 -2.38
CA LYS A 228 9.00 -12.24 -2.67
C LYS A 228 10.31 -11.51 -2.42
N LEU A 229 10.73 -10.69 -3.39
CA LEU A 229 11.81 -9.73 -3.17
C LEU A 229 11.34 -8.69 -2.15
N SER A 230 11.89 -8.76 -0.96
CA SER A 230 11.60 -7.86 0.15
C SER A 230 12.85 -7.63 0.99
N LYS A 231 12.84 -6.57 1.79
CA LYS A 231 13.91 -6.29 2.76
C LYS A 231 14.10 -7.43 3.76
N GLN A 232 13.01 -8.08 4.17
CA GLN A 232 13.05 -9.25 5.07
C GLN A 232 13.73 -10.46 4.44
N ASN A 233 13.66 -10.60 3.10
CA ASN A 233 14.30 -11.67 2.34
C ASN A 233 15.64 -11.22 1.71
N HIS A 234 16.28 -10.19 2.30
CA HIS A 234 17.59 -9.68 1.88
C HIS A 234 17.66 -9.31 0.38
N ALA A 235 16.59 -8.78 -0.19
CA ALA A 235 16.63 -8.26 -1.54
C ALA A 235 17.69 -7.15 -1.65
N PRO A 236 18.57 -7.19 -2.67
CA PRO A 236 19.58 -6.16 -2.82
C PRO A 236 18.95 -4.81 -3.07
N ALA A 237 19.57 -3.76 -2.52
CA ALA A 237 19.20 -2.37 -2.80
C ALA A 237 19.31 -2.06 -4.30
N LEU A 238 18.56 -1.07 -4.76
CA LEU A 238 18.74 -0.56 -6.11
C LEU A 238 20.17 -0.01 -6.27
N PRO A 239 20.85 -0.30 -7.39
CA PRO A 239 22.21 0.20 -7.61
C PRO A 239 22.25 1.72 -7.77
N ASP A 240 23.33 2.34 -7.25
CA ASP A 240 23.60 3.76 -7.39
C ASP A 240 24.17 4.14 -8.77
N GLY A 241 24.46 3.16 -9.62
CA GLY A 241 24.99 3.35 -10.97
C GLY A 241 23.93 3.81 -11.97
N ASP A 242 24.17 3.53 -13.26
CA ASP A 242 23.20 3.87 -14.32
C ASP A 242 21.84 3.20 -14.06
N PRO A 243 20.74 3.94 -13.87
CA PRO A 243 19.43 3.37 -13.58
C PRO A 243 18.73 2.75 -14.80
N ARG A 244 19.19 3.05 -16.03
CA ARG A 244 18.53 2.63 -17.27
C ARG A 244 18.37 1.11 -17.40
N PRO A 245 19.40 0.28 -17.16
CA PRO A 245 19.24 -1.17 -17.22
C PRO A 245 18.15 -1.69 -16.28
N VAL A 246 18.10 -1.18 -15.05
CA VAL A 246 17.13 -1.60 -14.04
C VAL A 246 15.71 -1.12 -14.39
N LEU A 247 15.57 0.11 -14.93
CA LEU A 247 14.28 0.61 -15.44
C LEU A 247 13.77 -0.25 -16.59
N ILE A 248 14.66 -0.62 -17.53
CA ILE A 248 14.32 -1.49 -18.65
C ILE A 248 13.87 -2.86 -18.17
N ASP A 249 14.56 -3.44 -17.20
CA ASP A 249 14.17 -4.73 -16.62
C ASP A 249 12.83 -4.63 -15.87
N ALA A 250 12.58 -3.53 -15.18
CA ALA A 250 11.30 -3.28 -14.53
C ALA A 250 10.16 -3.14 -15.56
N LEU A 251 10.38 -2.44 -16.66
CA LEU A 251 9.41 -2.34 -17.75
C LEU A 251 9.14 -3.70 -18.42
N ARG A 252 10.17 -4.52 -18.63
CA ARG A 252 10.03 -5.90 -19.13
C ARG A 252 9.26 -6.76 -18.16
N PHE A 253 9.55 -6.65 -16.86
CA PHE A 253 8.81 -7.35 -15.81
C PHE A 253 7.30 -7.00 -15.84
N LEU A 254 6.98 -5.72 -16.07
CA LEU A 254 5.61 -5.24 -16.27
C LEU A 254 5.06 -5.55 -17.68
N ASN A 255 5.79 -6.35 -18.47
CA ASN A 255 5.44 -6.76 -19.82
C ASN A 255 5.17 -5.59 -20.76
N GLN A 256 5.90 -4.48 -20.59
CA GLN A 256 5.83 -3.36 -21.51
C GLN A 256 6.73 -3.60 -22.72
N ASN A 257 6.32 -3.07 -23.88
CA ASN A 257 7.09 -3.24 -25.12
C ASN A 257 8.33 -2.35 -25.11
N VAL A 258 9.49 -2.93 -24.76
CA VAL A 258 10.78 -2.27 -24.73
C VAL A 258 11.69 -2.84 -25.81
N THR A 259 12.21 -1.99 -26.71
CA THR A 259 13.19 -2.37 -27.72
C THR A 259 14.63 -2.19 -27.21
N ASN A 260 15.61 -2.78 -27.90
CA ASN A 260 17.01 -2.65 -27.51
C ASN A 260 17.55 -1.22 -27.62
N GLU A 261 16.96 -0.40 -28.48
CA GLU A 261 17.35 1.02 -28.66
C GLU A 261 17.10 1.87 -27.41
N TRP A 262 16.25 1.42 -26.49
CA TRP A 262 15.96 2.16 -25.26
C TRP A 262 17.15 2.25 -24.31
N GLN A 263 18.17 1.38 -24.49
CA GLN A 263 19.39 1.42 -23.69
C GLN A 263 20.23 2.69 -23.96
N ASP A 264 20.10 3.28 -25.16
CA ASP A 264 20.84 4.46 -25.58
C ASP A 264 20.11 5.78 -25.25
N LEU A 265 18.86 5.70 -24.82
CA LEU A 265 18.06 6.88 -24.45
C LEU A 265 18.56 7.50 -23.14
N ARG A 266 18.38 8.81 -23.00
CA ARG A 266 18.48 9.47 -21.69
C ARG A 266 17.31 9.01 -20.81
N ILE A 267 17.46 9.10 -19.47
CA ILE A 267 16.43 8.65 -18.52
C ILE A 267 15.08 9.35 -18.79
N ASP A 268 15.11 10.67 -19.02
CA ASP A 268 13.90 11.44 -19.28
C ASP A 268 13.21 11.05 -20.59
N GLU A 269 13.97 10.72 -21.62
CA GLU A 269 13.46 10.22 -22.91
C GLU A 269 12.89 8.81 -22.76
N LEU A 270 13.60 7.92 -22.05
CA LEU A 270 13.14 6.56 -21.75
C LEU A 270 11.80 6.60 -21.01
N LEU A 271 11.68 7.41 -19.96
CA LEU A 271 10.45 7.54 -19.20
C LEU A 271 9.31 8.16 -20.01
N LYS A 272 9.58 9.17 -20.85
CA LYS A 272 8.58 9.73 -21.78
C LYS A 272 8.05 8.65 -22.74
N MET A 273 8.95 7.84 -23.30
CA MET A 273 8.54 6.72 -24.16
C MET A 273 7.76 5.66 -23.37
N ALA A 274 8.18 5.34 -22.15
CA ALA A 274 7.47 4.39 -21.29
C ALA A 274 6.05 4.89 -20.96
N ILE A 275 5.88 6.17 -20.66
CA ILE A 275 4.57 6.79 -20.42
C ILE A 275 3.69 6.70 -21.68
N ALA A 276 4.22 7.09 -22.84
CA ALA A 276 3.48 7.10 -24.10
C ALA A 276 3.02 5.69 -24.55
N ASN A 277 3.81 4.67 -24.21
CA ASN A 277 3.54 3.26 -24.56
C ASN A 277 2.92 2.47 -23.40
N TRP A 278 2.64 3.08 -22.26
CA TRP A 278 2.10 2.39 -21.10
C TRP A 278 0.78 1.68 -21.39
N THR A 279 0.74 0.40 -21.12
CA THR A 279 -0.45 -0.43 -21.32
C THR A 279 -0.71 -1.28 -20.09
N LEU A 280 -1.65 -0.86 -19.25
CA LEU A 280 -2.04 -1.60 -18.05
C LEU A 280 -2.48 -3.03 -18.38
N ARG A 281 -3.16 -3.23 -19.50
CA ARG A 281 -3.64 -4.55 -19.94
C ARG A 281 -2.53 -5.53 -20.27
N ALA A 282 -1.31 -5.05 -20.56
CA ALA A 282 -0.15 -5.90 -20.82
C ALA A 282 0.48 -6.42 -19.51
N VAL A 283 0.29 -5.72 -18.39
CA VAL A 283 0.85 -6.12 -17.09
C VAL A 283 0.33 -7.50 -16.71
N PRO A 284 1.22 -8.43 -16.27
CA PRO A 284 0.79 -9.77 -15.87
C PRO A 284 -0.20 -9.69 -14.70
N LYS A 285 -1.29 -10.45 -14.81
CA LYS A 285 -2.27 -10.58 -13.73
C LYS A 285 -1.66 -11.34 -12.56
N ILE A 286 -2.05 -10.98 -11.35
CA ILE A 286 -1.63 -11.68 -10.14
C ILE A 286 -2.15 -13.13 -10.15
N GLN A 287 -1.27 -14.07 -9.76
CA GLN A 287 -1.65 -15.46 -9.57
C GLN A 287 -2.17 -15.67 -8.14
N HIS A 288 -3.05 -16.65 -7.95
CA HIS A 288 -3.60 -16.98 -6.61
C HIS A 288 -2.54 -17.25 -5.55
N SER A 289 -1.38 -17.78 -5.92
CA SER A 289 -0.23 -17.99 -5.03
C SER A 289 0.40 -16.68 -4.51
N GLN A 290 0.22 -15.58 -5.23
CA GLN A 290 0.75 -14.26 -4.86
C GLN A 290 -0.23 -13.45 -3.99
N MET A 291 -1.49 -13.91 -3.85
CA MET A 291 -2.52 -13.23 -3.08
C MET A 291 -2.47 -13.54 -1.58
N ARG A 292 -1.72 -14.57 -1.17
CA ARG A 292 -1.55 -14.90 0.25
C ARG A 292 -0.43 -14.07 0.84
N CYS A 293 -0.79 -13.15 1.73
CA CYS A 293 0.17 -12.43 2.54
C CYS A 293 0.97 -13.39 3.40
N ALA A 294 2.29 -13.19 3.46
CA ALA A 294 3.04 -13.66 4.61
C ALA A 294 2.49 -12.93 5.84
N GLU A 295 2.19 -13.70 6.89
CA GLU A 295 1.67 -13.20 8.16
C GLU A 295 2.48 -11.98 8.64
N LEU A 296 1.77 -10.85 8.82
CA LEU A 296 2.30 -9.64 9.44
C LEU A 296 2.42 -9.80 10.95
#